data_df80d188dcba599779de909abb459379
#
_entry.id   df80d188dcba599779de909abb459379
#
_cell.length_a   1.000
_cell.length_b   1.000
_cell.length_c   1.000
_cell.angle_alpha   90.00
_cell.angle_beta   90.00
_cell.angle_gamma   90.00
#
_symmetry.space_group_name_H-M   'P 1'
#
loop_
_entity.id
_entity.type
_entity.pdbx_description
1 polymer ?
#
loop_
_entity_poly.entity_id
_entity_poly.type
_entity_poly.pdbx_seq_one_letter_code
_entity_poly.pdbx_strand_id
1 'polypeptide(L)'
;DIPFARPFIKYTPTWPRSFMPSNQAERNRVAKMKLIPVHELIEGKKLLFVDDSIVRGTQLRETVDFLYENGAKEVHIRSACPPVMFSCKYLNFSRATSEMELLARKIIFELEGEEGFKYIDEYADSSTERGQKMRDAICKEFQFSSVEYQSLDGLIKSIGIDKCKICTYCWNGKE
;
A
#
# COMPACT_ATOMS: atom_id res chain seq x y z
N ASP A 1 -16.08 -18.73 1.17
CA ASP A 1 -14.93 -18.57 0.26
C ASP A 1 -15.10 -17.29 -0.55
N ILE A 2 -14.01 -16.50 -0.66
CA ILE A 2 -13.97 -15.30 -1.52
C ILE A 2 -13.46 -15.77 -2.88
N PRO A 3 -14.19 -15.54 -3.99
CA PRO A 3 -13.72 -15.93 -5.32
C PRO A 3 -12.43 -15.18 -5.70
N PHE A 4 -11.44 -15.90 -6.20
CA PHE A 4 -10.23 -15.30 -6.73
C PHE A 4 -10.42 -14.99 -8.22
N ALA A 5 -10.08 -13.78 -8.64
CA ALA A 5 -10.10 -13.36 -10.04
C ALA A 5 -8.89 -12.47 -10.36
N ARG A 6 -8.57 -12.34 -11.64
CA ARG A 6 -7.54 -11.43 -12.15
C ARG A 6 -8.22 -10.34 -12.98
N PRO A 7 -8.62 -9.22 -12.35
CA PRO A 7 -9.36 -8.16 -13.04
C PRO A 7 -8.50 -7.32 -13.99
N PHE A 8 -7.18 -7.55 -13.99
CA PHE A 8 -6.25 -6.91 -14.91
C PHE A 8 -5.48 -7.92 -15.74
N ILE A 9 -5.37 -7.62 -17.02
CA ILE A 9 -4.45 -8.32 -17.92
C ILE A 9 -3.25 -7.41 -18.14
N LYS A 10 -2.05 -7.91 -17.84
CA LYS A 10 -0.82 -7.19 -18.10
C LYS A 10 -0.47 -7.30 -19.58
N TYR A 11 -0.39 -6.17 -20.27
CA TYR A 11 0.07 -6.13 -21.66
C TYR A 11 1.61 -6.19 -21.70
N THR A 12 2.14 -7.37 -21.97
CA THR A 12 3.59 -7.68 -21.93
C THR A 12 4.44 -7.05 -23.05
N PRO A 13 3.91 -6.73 -24.27
CA PRO A 13 4.72 -6.06 -25.30
C PRO A 13 5.10 -4.60 -24.96
N THR A 14 4.46 -3.99 -23.97
CA THR A 14 4.89 -2.64 -23.54
C THR A 14 6.17 -2.71 -22.75
N TRP A 15 7.06 -1.73 -22.94
CA TRP A 15 8.36 -1.58 -22.30
C TRP A 15 8.36 -1.94 -20.82
N PRO A 16 9.36 -2.70 -20.33
CA PRO A 16 9.35 -3.24 -18.97
C PRO A 16 9.40 -2.17 -17.87
N ARG A 17 9.69 -0.88 -18.20
CA ARG A 17 9.86 0.19 -17.21
C ARG A 17 9.15 1.47 -17.65
N SER A 18 8.15 1.91 -16.88
CA SER A 18 7.34 3.12 -17.16
C SER A 18 8.08 4.45 -16.95
N PHE A 19 9.29 4.45 -16.42
CA PHE A 19 10.08 5.66 -16.18
C PHE A 19 11.03 6.06 -17.32
N MET A 20 11.04 5.33 -18.44
CA MET A 20 11.87 5.64 -19.60
C MET A 20 11.35 6.81 -20.49
N PRO A 21 10.02 7.12 -20.58
CA PRO A 21 9.59 8.31 -21.30
C PRO A 21 10.01 9.60 -20.60
N SER A 22 10.39 10.60 -21.39
CA SER A 22 10.95 11.89 -20.92
C SER A 22 9.92 12.84 -20.32
N ASN A 23 8.62 12.68 -20.63
CA ASN A 23 7.56 13.54 -20.09
C ASN A 23 6.53 12.77 -19.25
N GLN A 24 5.86 13.46 -18.32
CA GLN A 24 4.91 12.88 -17.38
C GLN A 24 3.64 12.35 -18.05
N ALA A 25 3.13 13.05 -19.07
CA ALA A 25 1.92 12.63 -19.78
C ALA A 25 2.13 11.30 -20.51
N GLU A 26 3.30 11.11 -21.10
CA GLU A 26 3.69 9.88 -21.78
C GLU A 26 3.91 8.73 -20.80
N ARG A 27 4.53 9.00 -19.64
CA ARG A 27 4.64 8.02 -18.54
C ARG A 27 3.28 7.55 -18.06
N ASN A 28 2.33 8.46 -17.84
CA ASN A 28 0.97 8.13 -17.42
C ASN A 28 0.22 7.32 -18.49
N ARG A 29 0.41 7.66 -19.76
CA ARG A 29 -0.18 6.92 -20.89
C ARG A 29 0.39 5.50 -20.97
N VAL A 30 1.70 5.33 -20.85
CA VAL A 30 2.35 4.02 -20.85
C VAL A 30 1.94 3.19 -19.63
N ALA A 31 1.78 3.81 -18.46
CA ALA A 31 1.28 3.13 -17.26
C ALA A 31 -0.16 2.62 -17.45
N LYS A 32 -1.06 3.44 -18.00
CA LYS A 32 -2.45 3.03 -18.33
C LYS A 32 -2.51 1.92 -19.38
N MET A 33 -1.58 1.88 -20.33
CA MET A 33 -1.53 0.82 -21.36
C MET A 33 -1.02 -0.53 -20.83
N LYS A 34 -0.43 -0.57 -19.66
CA LYS A 34 0.14 -1.82 -19.09
C LYS A 34 -0.91 -2.73 -18.48
N LEU A 35 -2.01 -2.17 -18.04
CA LEU A 35 -3.08 -2.90 -17.36
C LEU A 35 -4.37 -2.74 -18.15
N ILE A 36 -4.83 -3.82 -18.75
CA ILE A 36 -6.11 -3.89 -19.45
C ILE A 36 -7.15 -4.39 -18.44
N PRO A 37 -8.21 -3.60 -18.13
CA PRO A 37 -9.26 -4.04 -17.22
C PRO A 37 -10.15 -5.10 -17.87
N VAL A 38 -10.57 -6.07 -17.10
CA VAL A 38 -11.63 -7.00 -17.46
C VAL A 38 -12.93 -6.50 -16.82
N HIS A 39 -13.73 -5.77 -17.55
CA HIS A 39 -14.92 -5.06 -17.04
C HIS A 39 -15.87 -5.97 -16.28
N GLU A 40 -16.13 -7.17 -16.77
CA GLU A 40 -17.05 -8.14 -16.14
C GLU A 40 -16.59 -8.58 -14.74
N LEU A 41 -15.29 -8.45 -14.46
CA LEU A 41 -14.71 -8.75 -13.16
C LEU A 41 -14.64 -7.53 -12.23
N ILE A 42 -14.93 -6.32 -12.73
CA ILE A 42 -14.81 -5.06 -11.99
C ILE A 42 -16.17 -4.40 -11.78
N GLU A 43 -16.95 -4.23 -12.85
CA GLU A 43 -18.19 -3.46 -12.83
C GLU A 43 -19.20 -3.99 -11.83
N GLY A 44 -19.66 -3.11 -10.94
CA GLY A 44 -20.63 -3.42 -9.87
C GLY A 44 -20.09 -4.34 -8.77
N LYS A 45 -18.79 -4.71 -8.78
CA LYS A 45 -18.22 -5.65 -7.81
C LYS A 45 -17.66 -4.92 -6.59
N LYS A 46 -17.66 -5.62 -5.46
CA LYS A 46 -16.87 -5.31 -4.27
C LYS A 46 -15.55 -6.07 -4.40
N LEU A 47 -14.46 -5.35 -4.47
CA LEU A 47 -13.15 -5.90 -4.77
C LEU A 47 -12.28 -5.93 -3.51
N LEU A 48 -11.66 -7.07 -3.22
CA LEU A 48 -10.64 -7.22 -2.19
C LEU A 48 -9.28 -7.37 -2.86
N PHE A 49 -8.44 -6.35 -2.69
CA PHE A 49 -7.06 -6.35 -3.16
C PHE A 49 -6.10 -6.72 -2.04
N VAL A 50 -5.20 -7.65 -2.33
CA VAL A 50 -4.07 -7.99 -1.46
C VAL A 50 -2.80 -7.48 -2.13
N ASP A 51 -2.06 -6.64 -1.42
CA ASP A 51 -0.78 -6.10 -1.85
C ASP A 51 0.33 -6.54 -0.87
N ASP A 52 1.57 -6.60 -1.32
CA ASP A 52 2.69 -7.01 -0.48
C ASP A 52 2.99 -5.96 0.60
N SER A 53 3.02 -4.69 0.22
CA SER A 53 3.28 -3.58 1.14
C SER A 53 2.79 -2.24 0.60
N ILE A 54 2.39 -1.33 1.49
CA ILE A 54 2.05 0.05 1.15
C ILE A 54 3.17 0.97 1.66
N VAL A 55 4.02 1.46 0.75
CA VAL A 55 5.14 2.34 1.10
C VAL A 55 4.74 3.81 0.97
N ARG A 56 4.49 4.28 -0.26
CA ARG A 56 4.10 5.67 -0.56
C ARG A 56 2.63 5.80 -0.97
N GLY A 57 2.00 4.71 -1.34
CA GLY A 57 0.60 4.66 -1.76
C GLY A 57 0.30 5.19 -3.17
N THR A 58 1.25 5.82 -3.87
CA THR A 58 1.01 6.47 -5.17
C THR A 58 0.50 5.51 -6.23
N GLN A 59 1.16 4.35 -6.39
CA GLN A 59 0.74 3.34 -7.36
C GLN A 59 -0.61 2.71 -6.99
N LEU A 60 -0.84 2.53 -5.69
CA LEU A 60 -2.09 1.99 -5.19
C LEU A 60 -3.25 2.96 -5.45
N ARG A 61 -3.05 4.25 -5.27
CA ARG A 61 -4.03 5.30 -5.61
C ARG A 61 -4.43 5.21 -7.10
N GLU A 62 -3.45 5.24 -8.01
CA GLU A 62 -3.70 5.15 -9.45
C GLU A 62 -4.48 3.88 -9.82
N THR A 63 -4.17 2.76 -9.16
CA THR A 63 -4.88 1.49 -9.37
C THR A 63 -6.32 1.56 -8.88
N VAL A 64 -6.57 2.15 -7.73
CA VAL A 64 -7.91 2.26 -7.14
C VAL A 64 -8.78 3.25 -7.93
N ASP A 65 -8.23 4.41 -8.30
CA ASP A 65 -8.91 5.37 -9.16
C ASP A 65 -9.35 4.69 -10.48
N PHE A 66 -8.45 3.91 -11.09
CA PHE A 66 -8.73 3.16 -12.30
C PHE A 66 -9.83 2.10 -12.10
N LEU A 67 -9.89 1.44 -10.94
CA LEU A 67 -10.96 0.50 -10.63
C LEU A 67 -12.33 1.18 -10.52
N TYR A 68 -12.39 2.32 -9.86
CA TYR A 68 -13.63 3.10 -9.77
C TYR A 68 -14.03 3.68 -11.13
N GLU A 69 -13.08 4.15 -11.96
CA GLU A 69 -13.33 4.55 -13.35
C GLU A 69 -13.95 3.41 -14.20
N ASN A 70 -13.64 2.15 -13.85
CA ASN A 70 -14.19 0.96 -14.51
C ASN A 70 -15.40 0.34 -13.77
N GLY A 71 -16.04 1.11 -12.89
CA GLY A 71 -17.31 0.75 -12.28
C GLY A 71 -17.25 -0.14 -11.03
N ALA A 72 -16.09 -0.25 -10.37
CA ALA A 72 -16.01 -0.94 -9.07
C ALA A 72 -16.97 -0.27 -8.07
N LYS A 73 -17.68 -1.09 -7.28
CA LYS A 73 -18.61 -0.59 -6.25
C LYS A 73 -17.89 -0.27 -4.95
N GLU A 74 -17.00 -1.13 -4.52
CA GLU A 74 -16.18 -0.98 -3.32
C GLU A 74 -14.79 -1.54 -3.59
N VAL A 75 -13.76 -0.90 -3.02
CA VAL A 75 -12.37 -1.37 -3.09
C VAL A 75 -11.81 -1.48 -1.69
N HIS A 76 -11.52 -2.69 -1.26
CA HIS A 76 -10.95 -3.03 0.03
C HIS A 76 -9.50 -3.45 -0.15
N ILE A 77 -8.60 -2.89 0.66
CA ILE A 77 -7.16 -3.16 0.57
C ILE A 77 -6.71 -3.98 1.77
N ARG A 78 -5.86 -4.97 1.53
CA ARG A 78 -5.17 -5.76 2.56
C ARG A 78 -3.68 -5.79 2.26
N SER A 79 -2.89 -5.21 3.15
CA SER A 79 -1.43 -5.29 3.08
C SER A 79 -0.95 -6.56 3.76
N ALA A 80 -0.11 -7.33 3.07
CA ALA A 80 0.51 -8.53 3.65
C ALA A 80 1.61 -8.19 4.69
N CYS A 81 2.01 -6.91 4.77
CA CYS A 81 2.96 -6.38 5.74
C CYS A 81 2.31 -5.37 6.68
N PRO A 82 2.90 -5.12 7.87
CA PRO A 82 2.55 -3.97 8.71
C PRO A 82 2.79 -2.64 7.99
N PRO A 83 2.26 -1.51 8.51
CA PRO A 83 2.57 -0.20 7.99
C PRO A 83 4.09 0.07 8.01
N VAL A 84 4.64 0.57 6.89
CA VAL A 84 6.06 0.91 6.80
C VAL A 84 6.29 2.24 7.52
N MET A 85 6.94 2.18 8.68
CA MET A 85 7.18 3.32 9.58
C MET A 85 8.57 3.94 9.40
N PHE A 86 9.54 3.16 8.90
CA PHE A 86 10.94 3.57 8.75
C PHE A 86 11.47 3.19 7.37
N SER A 87 12.32 4.05 6.80
CA SER A 87 13.00 3.76 5.55
C SER A 87 13.96 2.61 5.69
N CYS A 88 13.95 1.68 4.73
CA CYS A 88 14.89 0.57 4.75
C CYS A 88 16.33 1.06 4.57
N LYS A 89 17.24 0.57 5.39
CA LYS A 89 18.68 0.89 5.32
C LYS A 89 19.38 0.18 4.15
N TYR A 90 18.81 -0.92 3.67
CA TYR A 90 19.47 -1.83 2.72
C TYR A 90 18.82 -1.81 1.33
N LEU A 91 17.51 -1.64 1.24
CA LEU A 91 16.76 -1.79 0.00
C LEU A 91 16.32 -0.43 -0.56
N ASN A 92 16.66 -0.16 -1.80
CA ASN A 92 16.42 1.13 -2.43
C ASN A 92 14.93 1.45 -2.69
N PHE A 93 14.06 0.45 -2.83
CA PHE A 93 12.65 0.67 -3.16
C PHE A 93 11.85 1.33 -2.02
N SER A 94 12.21 1.08 -0.77
CA SER A 94 11.65 1.74 0.40
C SER A 94 12.56 2.84 0.96
N ARG A 95 13.69 3.11 0.29
CA ARG A 95 14.59 4.21 0.66
C ARG A 95 13.96 5.53 0.27
N ALA A 96 13.54 6.28 1.27
CA ALA A 96 13.02 7.62 1.10
C ALA A 96 14.15 8.64 1.34
N THR A 97 14.14 9.76 0.64
CA THR A 97 15.01 10.92 0.92
C THR A 97 14.60 11.55 2.25
N SER A 98 13.32 11.42 2.61
CA SER A 98 12.74 11.80 3.90
C SER A 98 11.76 10.73 4.35
N GLU A 99 11.69 10.44 5.65
CA GLU A 99 10.67 9.54 6.21
C GLU A 99 9.24 10.03 5.95
N MET A 100 9.06 11.32 5.68
CA MET A 100 7.78 11.93 5.30
C MET A 100 7.27 11.49 3.91
N GLU A 101 8.09 10.80 3.12
CA GLU A 101 7.62 10.15 1.89
C GLU A 101 6.88 8.83 2.17
N LEU A 102 7.04 8.27 3.36
CA LEU A 102 6.32 7.07 3.79
C LEU A 102 4.87 7.44 4.12
N LEU A 103 3.91 6.72 3.54
CA LEU A 103 2.49 7.01 3.71
C LEU A 103 2.10 7.08 5.20
N ALA A 104 2.50 6.08 5.99
CA ALA A 104 2.16 6.04 7.41
C ALA A 104 2.70 7.27 8.16
N ARG A 105 3.95 7.66 7.91
CA ARG A 105 4.56 8.85 8.54
C ARG A 105 3.86 10.15 8.15
N LYS A 106 3.51 10.29 6.87
CA LYS A 106 2.77 11.45 6.38
C LYS A 106 1.42 11.56 7.08
N ILE A 107 0.66 10.47 7.15
CA ILE A 107 -0.65 10.46 7.82
C ILE A 107 -0.54 10.73 9.32
N ILE A 108 0.44 10.15 10.01
CA ILE A 108 0.69 10.44 11.44
C ILE A 108 0.94 11.94 11.65
N PHE A 109 1.77 12.54 10.80
CA PHE A 109 2.04 13.98 10.88
C PHE A 109 0.80 14.83 10.60
N GLU A 110 -0.04 14.44 9.66
CA GLU A 110 -1.30 15.14 9.37
C GLU A 110 -2.31 15.04 10.54
N LEU A 111 -2.29 13.94 11.31
CA LEU A 111 -3.18 13.71 12.44
C LEU A 111 -2.73 14.41 13.72
N GLU A 112 -1.45 14.29 14.09
CA GLU A 112 -0.93 14.74 15.40
C GLU A 112 0.39 15.55 15.31
N GLY A 113 0.84 15.91 14.11
CA GLY A 113 2.13 16.61 13.91
C GLY A 113 3.33 15.76 14.33
N GLU A 114 4.42 16.42 14.73
CA GLU A 114 5.64 15.74 15.21
C GLU A 114 5.42 14.92 16.50
N GLU A 115 4.46 15.32 17.33
CA GLU A 115 4.14 14.60 18.58
C GLU A 115 3.63 13.19 18.30
N GLY A 116 2.92 12.96 17.19
CA GLY A 116 2.44 11.65 16.77
C GLY A 116 3.57 10.62 16.61
N PHE A 117 4.78 11.04 16.30
CA PHE A 117 5.92 10.13 16.13
C PHE A 117 6.39 9.49 17.43
N LYS A 118 5.97 9.99 18.59
CA LYS A 118 6.21 9.32 19.88
C LYS A 118 5.37 8.06 20.08
N TYR A 119 4.32 7.89 19.27
CA TYR A 119 3.32 6.83 19.38
C TYR A 119 3.31 5.89 18.16
N ILE A 120 4.45 5.76 17.48
CA ILE A 120 4.57 4.92 16.26
C ILE A 120 4.13 3.48 16.51
N ASP A 121 4.47 2.91 17.66
CA ASP A 121 4.07 1.54 18.01
C ASP A 121 2.54 1.41 18.12
N GLU A 122 1.83 2.44 18.61
CA GLU A 122 0.36 2.46 18.65
C GLU A 122 -0.24 2.61 17.26
N TYR A 123 0.34 3.46 16.41
CA TYR A 123 -0.09 3.59 15.01
C TYR A 123 0.13 2.32 14.18
N ALA A 124 1.17 1.56 14.50
CA ALA A 124 1.47 0.29 13.83
C ALA A 124 0.54 -0.85 14.26
N ASP A 125 -0.12 -0.72 15.40
CA ASP A 125 -1.04 -1.73 15.95
C ASP A 125 -2.48 -1.43 15.53
N SER A 126 -3.07 -2.32 14.75
CA SER A 126 -4.44 -2.20 14.25
C SER A 126 -5.51 -2.27 15.35
N SER A 127 -5.17 -2.75 16.55
CA SER A 127 -6.11 -2.84 17.69
C SER A 127 -6.25 -1.54 18.47
N THR A 128 -5.37 -0.58 18.28
CA THR A 128 -5.36 0.70 18.99
C THR A 128 -6.25 1.75 18.32
N GLU A 129 -6.65 2.75 19.08
CA GLU A 129 -7.40 3.91 18.56
C GLU A 129 -6.59 4.71 17.53
N ARG A 130 -5.25 4.88 17.75
CA ARG A 130 -4.37 5.56 16.81
C ARG A 130 -4.22 4.77 15.51
N GLY A 131 -4.04 3.45 15.60
CA GLY A 131 -4.01 2.58 14.43
C GLY A 131 -5.30 2.65 13.62
N GLN A 132 -6.46 2.72 14.28
CA GLN A 132 -7.74 2.90 13.59
C GLN A 132 -7.81 4.28 12.91
N LYS A 133 -7.47 5.37 13.61
CA LYS A 133 -7.46 6.73 13.04
C LYS A 133 -6.57 6.83 11.81
N MET A 134 -5.40 6.19 11.83
CA MET A 134 -4.50 6.17 10.68
C MET A 134 -5.14 5.45 9.48
N ARG A 135 -5.76 4.29 9.69
CA ARG A 135 -6.44 3.56 8.61
C ARG A 135 -7.61 4.35 8.04
N ASP A 136 -8.42 4.99 8.90
CA ASP A 136 -9.54 5.83 8.47
C ASP A 136 -9.06 7.03 7.63
N ALA A 137 -7.96 7.68 8.03
CA ALA A 137 -7.34 8.76 7.28
C ALA A 137 -6.81 8.27 5.91
N ILE A 138 -6.16 7.11 5.85
CA ILE A 138 -5.70 6.48 4.61
C ILE A 138 -6.91 6.17 3.70
N CYS A 139 -7.96 5.58 4.24
CA CYS A 139 -9.18 5.30 3.48
C CYS A 139 -9.76 6.57 2.87
N LYS A 140 -9.84 7.64 3.65
CA LYS A 140 -10.35 8.93 3.19
C LYS A 140 -9.48 9.55 2.10
N GLU A 141 -8.16 9.54 2.26
CA GLU A 141 -7.22 10.14 1.29
C GLU A 141 -7.21 9.39 -0.04
N PHE A 142 -7.30 8.06 -0.02
CA PHE A 142 -7.19 7.21 -1.20
C PHE A 142 -8.53 6.67 -1.69
N GLN A 143 -9.64 7.05 -1.07
CA GLN A 143 -10.99 6.59 -1.40
C GLN A 143 -11.17 5.06 -1.28
N PHE A 144 -10.42 4.41 -0.39
CA PHE A 144 -10.63 2.99 -0.11
C PHE A 144 -11.90 2.78 0.71
N SER A 145 -12.61 1.69 0.43
CA SER A 145 -13.74 1.26 1.28
C SER A 145 -13.23 0.73 2.63
N SER A 146 -12.07 0.10 2.66
CA SER A 146 -11.32 -0.22 3.87
C SER A 146 -9.85 -0.52 3.56
N VAL A 147 -8.96 -0.30 4.53
CA VAL A 147 -7.59 -0.77 4.52
C VAL A 147 -7.28 -1.51 5.82
N GLU A 148 -6.61 -2.65 5.72
CA GLU A 148 -6.09 -3.38 6.88
C GLU A 148 -4.66 -3.85 6.60
N TYR A 149 -3.87 -3.91 7.65
CA TYR A 149 -2.49 -4.33 7.62
C TYR A 149 -2.32 -5.64 8.39
N GLN A 150 -1.40 -6.48 7.94
CA GLN A 150 -0.97 -7.62 8.73
C GLN A 150 -0.25 -7.14 9.98
N SER A 151 -0.43 -7.82 11.10
CA SER A 151 0.37 -7.56 12.31
C SER A 151 1.81 -8.06 12.13
N LEU A 152 2.76 -7.43 12.82
CA LEU A 152 4.17 -7.85 12.73
C LEU A 152 4.36 -9.30 13.22
N ASP A 153 3.71 -9.68 14.30
CA ASP A 153 3.77 -11.06 14.83
C ASP A 153 3.11 -12.07 13.87
N GLY A 154 1.99 -11.68 13.23
CA GLY A 154 1.35 -12.48 12.20
C GLY A 154 2.24 -12.70 10.99
N LEU A 155 2.94 -11.66 10.54
CA LEU A 155 3.89 -11.73 9.43
C LEU A 155 5.06 -12.67 9.78
N ILE A 156 5.70 -12.48 10.94
CA ILE A 156 6.81 -13.32 11.39
C ILE A 156 6.39 -14.79 11.49
N LYS A 157 5.21 -15.04 12.08
CA LYS A 157 4.65 -16.39 12.18
C LYS A 157 4.39 -17.01 10.80
N SER A 158 3.94 -16.22 9.84
CA SER A 158 3.67 -16.68 8.46
C SER A 158 4.96 -17.05 7.71
N ILE A 159 6.07 -16.35 7.97
CA ILE A 159 7.40 -16.66 7.41
C ILE A 159 7.94 -17.98 7.97
N GLY A 160 7.62 -18.30 9.22
CA GLY A 160 7.97 -19.58 9.84
C GLY A 160 9.44 -19.75 10.23
N ILE A 161 10.22 -18.65 10.29
CA ILE A 161 11.60 -18.65 10.76
C ILE A 161 11.72 -17.80 12.05
N ASP A 162 12.81 -18.02 12.78
CA ASP A 162 13.04 -17.37 14.06
C ASP A 162 13.13 -15.85 13.93
N LYS A 163 12.45 -15.11 14.80
CA LYS A 163 12.40 -13.65 14.79
C LYS A 163 13.79 -13.00 14.77
N CYS A 164 14.77 -13.59 15.46
CA CYS A 164 16.15 -13.08 15.48
C CYS A 164 16.90 -13.20 14.14
N LYS A 165 16.32 -13.92 13.17
CA LYS A 165 16.87 -14.08 11.81
C LYS A 165 16.17 -13.20 10.78
N ILE A 166 15.22 -12.36 11.20
CA ILE A 166 14.41 -11.50 10.33
C ILE A 166 14.67 -10.04 10.70
N CYS A 167 15.06 -9.22 9.72
CA CYS A 167 15.10 -7.78 9.92
C CYS A 167 13.68 -7.22 9.93
N THR A 168 13.31 -6.52 11.00
CA THR A 168 11.99 -5.89 11.15
C THR A 168 12.06 -4.36 11.23
N TYR A 169 13.23 -3.79 10.91
CA TYR A 169 13.52 -2.38 11.09
C TYR A 169 12.49 -1.44 10.42
N CYS A 170 12.06 -1.73 9.18
CA CYS A 170 11.11 -0.86 8.47
C CYS A 170 9.75 -0.75 9.16
N TRP A 171 9.39 -1.66 10.06
CA TRP A 171 8.10 -1.65 10.77
C TRP A 171 8.19 -1.11 12.19
N ASN A 172 9.29 -1.39 12.92
CA ASN A 172 9.42 -1.08 14.35
C ASN A 172 10.67 -0.26 14.73
N GLY A 173 11.55 0.05 13.76
CA GLY A 173 12.79 0.80 14.00
C GLY A 173 13.86 0.04 14.80
N LYS A 174 13.67 -1.26 15.09
CA LYS A 174 14.58 -2.08 15.90
C LYS A 174 15.44 -2.97 14.99
N GLU A 175 16.73 -3.04 15.29
CA GLU A 175 17.70 -3.95 14.66
C GLU A 175 17.84 -5.26 15.44
#